data_d2ef39436e3836f85894ef5d7e484107
#
_entry.id   d2ef39436e3836f85894ef5d7e484107
#
_cell.length_a   1.000
_cell.length_b   1.000
_cell.length_c   1.000
_cell.angle_alpha   90.00
_cell.angle_beta   90.00
_cell.angle_gamma   90.00
#
_symmetry.space_group_name_H-M   'P 1'
#
loop_
_entity.id
_entity.type
_entity.pdbx_description
1 polymer ?
#
loop_
_entity_poly.entity_id
_entity_poly.type
_entity_poly.pdbx_seq_one_letter_code
_entity_poly.pdbx_strand_id
1 'polypeptide(L)'
;MVSDDFPGLTQAIKALFFLRQMRHFGFNEEHPKEVEELIKRLNIDKSVEEVSKHFRGGEEEAFNRLETFIRERLHRYKALRSNPGYNYQSDLSPYLHFGQISPVRVVLEVLKFYDRRDENVEAFFNELIVWRELARNFCYYNPLYNEFEGIPKWARQTLEEHLNDRREYVYSLKDLEEANTHDSYWNAAQRELLKTGKMHNYMRMYWCKKLIEWAAHPKEAFNIACYLSTP
;
A
#
# COMPACT_ATOMS: atom_id res chain seq x y z
N MET A 1 -32.18 0.55 18.23
CA MET A 1 -32.51 0.53 16.81
C MET A 1 -31.29 1.17 16.11
N VAL A 2 -30.31 0.37 15.75
CA VAL A 2 -29.12 0.82 14.97
C VAL A 2 -29.54 0.68 13.52
N SER A 3 -29.54 1.78 12.79
CA SER A 3 -30.00 1.81 11.41
C SER A 3 -29.12 0.95 10.50
N ASP A 4 -29.75 0.21 9.59
CA ASP A 4 -29.14 -0.68 8.61
C ASP A 4 -28.37 0.05 7.48
N ASP A 5 -27.97 1.29 7.70
CA ASP A 5 -27.47 2.21 6.66
C ASP A 5 -25.96 2.11 6.35
N PHE A 6 -25.24 1.15 6.95
CA PHE A 6 -23.82 0.94 6.67
C PHE A 6 -23.50 -0.52 6.33
N PRO A 7 -23.67 -0.95 5.07
CA PRO A 7 -23.36 -2.33 4.66
C PRO A 7 -21.89 -2.73 4.91
N GLY A 8 -20.94 -1.79 4.89
CA GLY A 8 -19.55 -2.04 5.24
C GLY A 8 -19.31 -2.36 6.73
N LEU A 9 -20.07 -1.75 7.64
CA LEU A 9 -19.97 -2.03 9.07
C LEU A 9 -20.48 -3.44 9.40
N THR A 10 -21.56 -3.86 8.74
CA THR A 10 -22.12 -5.21 8.87
C THR A 10 -21.16 -6.29 8.36
N GLN A 11 -20.42 -6.01 7.28
CA GLN A 11 -19.40 -6.92 6.75
C GLN A 11 -18.17 -7.00 7.66
N ALA A 12 -17.71 -5.88 8.23
CA ALA A 12 -16.62 -5.86 9.21
C ALA A 12 -17.00 -6.61 10.50
N ILE A 13 -18.24 -6.45 10.97
CA ILE A 13 -18.76 -7.19 12.14
C ILE A 13 -18.87 -8.69 11.82
N LYS A 14 -19.31 -9.07 10.61
CA LYS A 14 -19.34 -10.47 10.16
C LYS A 14 -17.93 -11.07 10.08
N ALA A 15 -16.96 -10.32 9.58
CA ALA A 15 -15.56 -10.75 9.54
C ALA A 15 -14.96 -10.92 10.94
N LEU A 16 -15.26 -10.01 11.89
CA LEU A 16 -14.88 -10.16 13.30
C LEU A 16 -15.56 -11.35 13.98
N PHE A 17 -16.83 -11.61 13.65
CA PHE A 17 -17.56 -12.78 14.14
C PHE A 17 -16.98 -14.08 13.57
N PHE A 18 -16.63 -14.09 12.29
CA PHE A 18 -15.97 -15.21 11.63
C PHE A 18 -14.60 -15.52 12.23
N LEU A 19 -13.77 -14.50 12.46
CA LEU A 19 -12.45 -14.65 13.13
C LEU A 19 -12.61 -15.13 14.58
N ARG A 20 -13.67 -14.71 15.30
CA ARG A 20 -13.99 -15.19 16.65
C ARG A 20 -14.46 -16.64 16.63
N GLN A 21 -15.22 -17.07 15.63
CA GLN A 21 -15.60 -18.48 15.42
C GLN A 21 -14.38 -19.33 15.04
N MET A 22 -13.45 -18.84 14.23
CA MET A 22 -12.23 -19.55 13.88
C MET A 22 -11.40 -19.90 15.12
N ARG A 23 -11.30 -19.00 16.12
CA ARG A 23 -10.69 -19.33 17.44
C ARG A 23 -11.46 -20.44 18.17
N HIS A 24 -12.75 -20.57 17.97
CA HIS A 24 -13.58 -21.63 18.58
C HIS A 24 -13.40 -23.01 17.91
N PHE A 25 -12.91 -23.05 16.67
CA PHE A 25 -12.59 -24.29 15.93
C PHE A 25 -11.16 -24.81 16.17
N GLY A 26 -10.50 -24.35 17.23
CA GLY A 26 -9.21 -24.94 17.65
C GLY A 26 -8.02 -24.62 16.74
N PHE A 27 -8.08 -23.55 15.95
CA PHE A 27 -6.88 -22.94 15.39
C PHE A 27 -6.10 -22.31 16.55
N ASN A 28 -5.39 -23.14 17.28
CA ASN A 28 -4.37 -22.70 18.22
C ASN A 28 -3.28 -21.98 17.42
N GLU A 29 -2.52 -21.12 18.07
CA GLU A 29 -1.33 -20.48 17.52
C GLU A 29 -0.46 -21.56 16.87
N GLU A 30 -0.61 -21.75 15.57
CA GLU A 30 0.06 -22.81 14.83
C GLU A 30 1.56 -22.53 14.84
N HIS A 31 2.33 -23.58 15.08
CA HIS A 31 3.78 -23.49 15.06
C HIS A 31 4.26 -23.02 13.68
N PRO A 32 5.29 -22.16 13.61
CA PRO A 32 5.82 -21.64 12.34
C PRO A 32 6.06 -22.70 11.26
N LYS A 33 6.46 -23.93 11.67
CA LYS A 33 6.66 -25.06 10.76
C LYS A 33 5.39 -25.54 10.05
N GLU A 34 4.24 -25.47 10.71
CA GLU A 34 2.94 -25.87 10.11
C GLU A 34 2.51 -24.85 9.06
N VAL A 35 2.75 -23.56 9.29
CA VAL A 35 2.47 -22.48 8.34
C VAL A 35 3.32 -22.63 7.08
N GLU A 36 4.62 -22.90 7.21
CA GLU A 36 5.51 -23.14 6.06
C GLU A 36 5.08 -24.37 5.24
N GLU A 37 4.66 -25.45 5.91
CA GLU A 37 4.14 -26.64 5.24
C GLU A 37 2.82 -26.37 4.49
N LEU A 38 1.93 -25.58 5.10
CA LEU A 38 0.69 -25.15 4.46
C LEU A 38 0.97 -24.29 3.22
N ILE A 39 1.85 -23.31 3.31
CA ILE A 39 2.26 -22.47 2.18
C ILE A 39 2.83 -23.31 1.03
N LYS A 40 3.64 -24.34 1.34
CA LYS A 40 4.16 -25.26 0.31
C LYS A 40 3.08 -26.01 -0.44
N ARG A 41 1.94 -26.31 0.20
CA ARG A 41 0.79 -27.04 -0.39
C ARG A 41 -0.13 -26.13 -1.20
N LEU A 42 -0.10 -24.81 -0.96
CA LEU A 42 -0.93 -23.85 -1.69
C LEU A 42 -0.41 -23.67 -3.11
N ASN A 43 -1.35 -23.59 -4.07
CA ASN A 43 -1.06 -23.26 -5.46
C ASN A 43 -1.00 -21.72 -5.62
N ILE A 44 0.07 -21.13 -5.10
CA ILE A 44 0.35 -19.70 -5.15
C ILE A 44 1.69 -19.48 -5.86
N ASP A 45 1.89 -18.29 -6.39
CA ASP A 45 3.20 -17.87 -6.89
C ASP A 45 4.21 -17.80 -5.72
N LYS A 46 5.32 -18.49 -5.88
CA LYS A 46 6.42 -18.59 -4.89
C LYS A 46 7.72 -17.99 -5.40
N SER A 47 7.65 -17.25 -6.52
CA SER A 47 8.82 -16.58 -7.09
C SER A 47 9.24 -15.35 -6.29
N VAL A 48 8.32 -14.79 -5.49
CA VAL A 48 8.59 -13.63 -4.63
C VAL A 48 9.18 -14.10 -3.31
N GLU A 49 10.33 -13.56 -2.93
CA GLU A 49 10.98 -13.85 -1.65
C GLU A 49 10.20 -13.24 -0.48
N GLU A 50 10.24 -13.92 0.66
CA GLU A 50 9.62 -13.40 1.88
C GLU A 50 10.32 -12.14 2.40
N VAL A 51 9.52 -11.18 2.87
CA VAL A 51 10.01 -9.90 3.42
C VAL A 51 9.95 -9.83 4.95
N SER A 52 9.85 -10.98 5.61
CA SER A 52 9.72 -11.11 7.07
C SER A 52 10.83 -10.43 7.87
N LYS A 53 12.03 -10.27 7.28
CA LYS A 53 13.13 -9.49 7.86
C LYS A 53 12.82 -7.99 7.99
N HIS A 54 11.96 -7.46 7.12
CA HIS A 54 11.58 -6.06 7.09
C HIS A 54 10.20 -5.82 7.70
N PHE A 55 9.26 -6.73 7.42
CA PHE A 55 7.87 -6.65 7.87
C PHE A 55 7.42 -8.00 8.42
N ARG A 56 7.61 -8.19 9.71
CA ARG A 56 7.03 -9.35 10.42
C ARG A 56 5.53 -9.13 10.55
N GLY A 57 4.74 -10.14 10.18
CA GLY A 57 3.28 -10.08 10.31
C GLY A 57 2.81 -10.17 11.78
N GLY A 58 1.58 -9.75 12.00
CA GLY A 58 0.88 -9.89 13.28
C GLY A 58 0.47 -8.56 13.91
N GLU A 59 -0.54 -8.66 14.78
CA GLU A 59 -1.10 -7.50 15.48
C GLU A 59 -0.08 -6.87 16.43
N GLU A 60 0.69 -7.67 17.14
CA GLU A 60 1.73 -7.21 18.08
C GLU A 60 2.77 -6.34 17.35
N GLU A 61 3.29 -6.80 16.22
CA GLU A 61 4.27 -6.03 15.45
C GLU A 61 3.64 -4.74 14.88
N ALA A 62 2.37 -4.80 14.44
CA ALA A 62 1.64 -3.61 14.01
C ALA A 62 1.55 -2.56 15.12
N PHE A 63 1.30 -2.99 16.37
CA PHE A 63 1.29 -2.12 17.54
C PHE A 63 2.67 -1.55 17.86
N ASN A 64 3.72 -2.35 17.83
CA ASN A 64 5.09 -1.90 18.07
C ASN A 64 5.51 -0.82 17.08
N ARG A 65 5.14 -0.98 15.80
CA ARG A 65 5.38 0.04 14.76
C ARG A 65 4.57 1.31 14.98
N LEU A 66 3.31 1.17 15.35
CA LEU A 66 2.47 2.31 15.68
C LEU A 66 3.04 3.10 16.87
N GLU A 67 3.46 2.42 17.94
CA GLU A 67 4.05 3.06 19.10
C GLU A 67 5.35 3.79 18.75
N THR A 68 6.24 3.13 17.99
CA THR A 68 7.46 3.75 17.49
C THR A 68 7.16 4.99 16.64
N PHE A 69 6.18 4.90 15.74
CA PHE A 69 5.75 6.03 14.93
C PHE A 69 5.24 7.20 15.76
N ILE A 70 4.37 6.94 16.74
CA ILE A 70 3.81 7.97 17.62
C ILE A 70 4.91 8.68 18.41
N ARG A 71 5.85 7.93 19.00
CA ARG A 71 6.90 8.47 19.86
C ARG A 71 8.01 9.19 19.10
N GLU A 72 8.43 8.65 17.96
CA GLU A 72 9.68 9.07 17.33
C GLU A 72 9.48 9.89 16.05
N ARG A 73 8.35 9.72 15.34
CA ARG A 73 8.23 10.23 13.97
C ARG A 73 7.05 11.18 13.77
N LEU A 74 5.95 10.98 14.48
CA LEU A 74 4.72 11.73 14.27
C LEU A 74 4.92 13.24 14.44
N HIS A 75 5.73 13.68 15.40
CA HIS A 75 5.99 15.09 15.71
C HIS A 75 6.60 15.91 14.56
N ARG A 76 7.13 15.29 13.52
CA ARG A 76 7.67 15.94 12.30
C ARG A 76 7.11 15.36 11.02
N TYR A 77 6.05 14.58 11.12
CA TYR A 77 5.47 13.84 10.01
C TYR A 77 5.12 14.75 8.83
N LYS A 78 4.40 15.84 9.06
CA LYS A 78 3.99 16.79 8.00
C LYS A 78 5.18 17.30 7.18
N ALA A 79 6.25 17.67 7.83
CA ALA A 79 7.44 18.23 7.18
C ALA A 79 8.31 17.19 6.46
N LEU A 80 8.41 15.97 7.00
CA LEU A 80 9.45 15.02 6.57
C LEU A 80 8.90 13.76 5.86
N ARG A 81 7.59 13.48 5.93
CA ARG A 81 6.99 12.28 5.32
C ARG A 81 7.23 12.11 3.82
N SER A 82 7.41 13.21 3.11
CA SER A 82 7.62 13.21 1.65
C SER A 82 9.08 13.21 1.23
N ASN A 83 10.01 13.26 2.19
CA ASN A 83 11.44 13.23 1.90
C ASN A 83 11.98 11.80 2.06
N PRO A 84 12.37 11.11 0.97
CA PRO A 84 12.85 9.73 1.03
C PRO A 84 14.19 9.56 1.74
N GLY A 85 14.93 10.65 1.99
CA GLY A 85 16.16 10.64 2.79
C GLY A 85 15.92 10.50 4.29
N TYR A 86 14.64 10.56 4.75
CA TYR A 86 14.27 10.43 6.16
C TYR A 86 13.18 9.37 6.35
N ASN A 87 13.30 8.58 7.41
CA ASN A 87 12.29 7.60 7.75
C ASN A 87 11.23 8.20 8.70
N TYR A 88 10.31 8.99 8.16
CA TYR A 88 9.17 9.57 8.89
C TYR A 88 7.82 9.01 8.46
N GLN A 89 7.80 7.88 7.80
CA GLN A 89 6.57 7.14 7.49
C GLN A 89 6.13 6.27 8.66
N SER A 90 4.83 5.97 8.73
CA SER A 90 4.28 5.13 9.81
C SER A 90 4.65 3.65 9.66
N ASP A 91 4.95 3.20 8.44
CA ASP A 91 5.18 1.80 8.08
C ASP A 91 4.00 0.85 8.40
N LEU A 92 2.78 1.41 8.52
CA LEU A 92 1.57 0.66 8.86
C LEU A 92 0.81 0.10 7.66
N SER A 93 1.17 0.49 6.43
CA SER A 93 0.41 0.10 5.23
C SER A 93 0.27 -1.41 5.05
N PRO A 94 1.28 -2.28 5.26
CA PRO A 94 1.10 -3.73 5.17
C PRO A 94 0.09 -4.26 6.20
N TYR A 95 0.18 -3.77 7.42
CA TYR A 95 -0.71 -4.21 8.52
C TYR A 95 -2.15 -3.76 8.34
N LEU A 96 -2.35 -2.56 7.80
CA LEU A 96 -3.68 -2.05 7.43
C LEU A 96 -4.26 -2.81 6.23
N HIS A 97 -3.42 -3.20 5.28
CA HIS A 97 -3.83 -3.97 4.10
C HIS A 97 -4.37 -5.35 4.50
N PHE A 98 -3.63 -6.08 5.33
CA PHE A 98 -4.01 -7.42 5.79
C PHE A 98 -4.95 -7.41 7.01
N GLY A 99 -5.42 -6.24 7.46
CA GLY A 99 -6.35 -6.14 8.59
C GLY A 99 -5.75 -6.52 9.95
N GLN A 100 -4.43 -6.52 10.07
CA GLN A 100 -3.70 -6.83 11.31
C GLN A 100 -3.80 -5.69 12.33
N ILE A 101 -4.15 -4.47 11.89
CA ILE A 101 -4.52 -3.35 12.74
C ILE A 101 -5.67 -2.56 12.11
N SER A 102 -6.61 -2.11 12.93
CA SER A 102 -7.72 -1.28 12.48
C SER A 102 -7.30 0.19 12.36
N PRO A 103 -7.67 0.93 11.29
CA PRO A 103 -7.44 2.37 11.22
C PRO A 103 -8.12 3.14 12.36
N VAL A 104 -9.27 2.67 12.85
CA VAL A 104 -9.95 3.27 14.03
C VAL A 104 -9.06 3.11 15.27
N ARG A 105 -8.44 1.94 15.44
CA ARG A 105 -7.51 1.71 16.56
C ARG A 105 -6.29 2.62 16.47
N VAL A 106 -5.73 2.79 15.27
CA VAL A 106 -4.59 3.72 15.04
C VAL A 106 -4.96 5.14 15.45
N VAL A 107 -6.13 5.63 15.06
CA VAL A 107 -6.62 6.97 15.44
C VAL A 107 -6.75 7.10 16.96
N LEU A 108 -7.37 6.12 17.62
CA LEU A 108 -7.56 6.15 19.07
C LEU A 108 -6.23 6.15 19.83
N GLU A 109 -5.23 5.39 19.37
CA GLU A 109 -3.91 5.36 20.00
C GLU A 109 -3.16 6.70 19.81
N VAL A 110 -3.21 7.31 18.62
CA VAL A 110 -2.61 8.63 18.38
C VAL A 110 -3.23 9.70 19.28
N LEU A 111 -4.57 9.70 19.43
CA LEU A 111 -5.29 10.69 20.24
C LEU A 111 -5.06 10.57 21.75
N LYS A 112 -4.42 9.52 22.24
CA LYS A 112 -3.95 9.43 23.64
C LYS A 112 -2.78 10.35 23.93
N PHE A 113 -1.98 10.69 22.91
CA PHE A 113 -0.72 11.43 23.07
C PHE A 113 -0.74 12.80 22.42
N TYR A 114 -1.61 13.04 21.43
CA TYR A 114 -1.67 14.25 20.62
C TYR A 114 -3.08 14.81 20.51
N ASP A 115 -3.18 16.13 20.45
CA ASP A 115 -4.44 16.78 20.07
C ASP A 115 -4.71 16.55 18.56
N ARG A 116 -5.99 16.35 18.22
CA ARG A 116 -6.42 16.17 16.82
C ARG A 116 -6.12 17.39 15.93
N ARG A 117 -5.92 18.56 16.54
CA ARG A 117 -5.58 19.83 15.86
C ARG A 117 -4.09 20.02 15.65
N ASP A 118 -3.26 19.10 16.15
CA ASP A 118 -1.83 19.09 15.81
C ASP A 118 -1.68 18.89 14.30
N GLU A 119 -0.88 19.74 13.65
CA GLU A 119 -0.72 19.73 12.19
C GLU A 119 -0.13 18.45 11.63
N ASN A 120 0.67 17.74 12.40
CA ASN A 120 1.24 16.44 11.99
C ASN A 120 0.19 15.34 12.11
N VAL A 121 -0.64 15.39 13.15
CA VAL A 121 -1.77 14.48 13.34
C VAL A 121 -2.80 14.68 12.23
N GLU A 122 -3.16 15.92 11.93
CA GLU A 122 -4.07 16.24 10.83
C GLU A 122 -3.55 15.73 9.49
N ALA A 123 -2.26 15.95 9.19
CA ALA A 123 -1.62 15.44 7.98
C ALA A 123 -1.63 13.90 7.93
N PHE A 124 -1.38 13.22 9.07
CA PHE A 124 -1.41 11.77 9.15
C PHE A 124 -2.83 11.21 8.99
N PHE A 125 -3.82 11.81 9.66
CA PHE A 125 -5.21 11.37 9.55
C PHE A 125 -5.79 11.61 8.16
N ASN A 126 -5.34 12.64 7.45
CA ASN A 126 -5.72 12.86 6.07
C ASN A 126 -5.28 11.67 5.17
N GLU A 127 -4.07 11.18 5.34
CA GLU A 127 -3.60 9.97 4.61
C GLU A 127 -4.34 8.70 5.06
N LEU A 128 -4.43 8.49 6.38
CA LEU A 128 -4.98 7.26 6.95
C LEU A 128 -6.50 7.11 6.71
N ILE A 129 -7.25 8.22 6.77
CA ILE A 129 -8.70 8.21 6.70
C ILE A 129 -9.17 8.71 5.33
N VAL A 130 -8.87 9.98 4.99
CA VAL A 130 -9.47 10.62 3.81
C VAL A 130 -9.04 9.94 2.52
N TRP A 131 -7.75 9.89 2.25
CA TRP A 131 -7.24 9.29 1.00
C TRP A 131 -7.52 7.79 0.92
N ARG A 132 -7.44 7.09 2.04
CA ARG A 132 -7.76 5.67 2.09
C ARG A 132 -9.23 5.40 1.79
N GLU A 133 -10.16 6.15 2.35
CA GLU A 133 -11.59 5.97 2.08
C GLU A 133 -11.97 6.43 0.66
N LEU A 134 -11.33 7.48 0.13
CA LEU A 134 -11.49 7.85 -1.28
C LEU A 134 -11.03 6.74 -2.23
N ALA A 135 -9.91 6.09 -1.94
CA ALA A 135 -9.45 4.94 -2.74
C ALA A 135 -10.41 3.75 -2.65
N ARG A 136 -10.96 3.46 -1.47
CA ARG A 136 -11.98 2.42 -1.28
C ARG A 136 -13.27 2.73 -2.05
N ASN A 137 -13.74 3.97 -1.96
CA ASN A 137 -14.89 4.42 -2.72
C ASN A 137 -14.67 4.30 -4.21
N PHE A 138 -13.48 4.67 -4.70
CA PHE A 138 -13.13 4.50 -6.11
C PHE A 138 -13.22 3.03 -6.53
N CYS A 139 -12.61 2.11 -5.78
CA CYS A 139 -12.67 0.68 -6.08
C CYS A 139 -14.11 0.12 -5.98
N TYR A 140 -14.91 0.62 -5.06
CA TYR A 140 -16.28 0.13 -4.86
C TYR A 140 -17.25 0.59 -5.95
N TYR A 141 -17.14 1.85 -6.36
CA TYR A 141 -18.09 2.46 -7.31
C TYR A 141 -17.62 2.41 -8.76
N ASN A 142 -16.36 2.14 -9.04
CA ASN A 142 -15.84 2.05 -10.39
C ASN A 142 -15.49 0.59 -10.74
N PRO A 143 -16.31 -0.11 -11.56
CA PRO A 143 -16.02 -1.49 -11.94
C PRO A 143 -14.74 -1.65 -12.77
N LEU A 144 -14.23 -0.53 -13.33
CA LEU A 144 -13.01 -0.50 -14.13
C LEU A 144 -11.80 0.01 -13.33
N TYR A 145 -11.84 -0.04 -12.00
CA TYR A 145 -10.81 0.54 -11.14
C TYR A 145 -9.39 0.02 -11.40
N ASN A 146 -9.27 -1.21 -11.91
CA ASN A 146 -8.03 -1.88 -12.26
C ASN A 146 -7.75 -1.93 -13.78
N GLU A 147 -8.51 -1.15 -14.57
CA GLU A 147 -8.36 -1.07 -16.00
C GLU A 147 -7.93 0.34 -16.44
N PHE A 148 -7.23 0.45 -17.56
CA PHE A 148 -6.85 1.74 -18.13
C PHE A 148 -8.06 2.65 -18.38
N GLU A 149 -9.16 2.06 -18.77
CA GLU A 149 -10.44 2.73 -19.04
C GLU A 149 -11.07 3.32 -17.77
N GLY A 150 -10.68 2.86 -16.58
CA GLY A 150 -11.08 3.42 -15.30
C GLY A 150 -10.42 4.75 -14.94
N ILE A 151 -9.35 5.12 -15.63
CA ILE A 151 -8.70 6.43 -15.45
C ILE A 151 -9.68 7.55 -15.85
N PRO A 152 -9.75 8.67 -15.11
CA PRO A 152 -10.63 9.79 -15.45
C PRO A 152 -10.47 10.26 -16.89
N LYS A 153 -11.60 10.59 -17.53
CA LYS A 153 -11.63 10.95 -18.96
C LYS A 153 -10.62 12.05 -19.32
N TRP A 154 -10.53 13.09 -18.50
CA TRP A 154 -9.59 14.21 -18.72
C TRP A 154 -8.13 13.74 -18.75
N ALA A 155 -7.75 12.81 -17.86
CA ALA A 155 -6.40 12.29 -17.82
C ALA A 155 -6.09 11.38 -19.02
N ARG A 156 -7.06 10.53 -19.43
CA ARG A 156 -6.92 9.74 -20.66
C ARG A 156 -6.77 10.61 -21.89
N GLN A 157 -7.58 11.66 -22.00
CA GLN A 157 -7.49 12.61 -23.11
C GLN A 157 -6.11 13.27 -23.18
N THR A 158 -5.55 13.72 -22.04
CA THR A 158 -4.19 14.26 -22.02
C THR A 158 -3.16 13.21 -22.47
N LEU A 159 -3.29 11.97 -22.04
CA LEU A 159 -2.39 10.89 -22.47
C LEU A 159 -2.52 10.60 -23.97
N GLU A 160 -3.73 10.68 -24.55
CA GLU A 160 -4.01 10.50 -25.97
C GLU A 160 -3.43 11.64 -26.82
N GLU A 161 -3.53 12.88 -26.36
CA GLU A 161 -2.94 14.05 -27.01
C GLU A 161 -1.41 13.97 -27.13
N HIS A 162 -0.77 13.27 -26.18
CA HIS A 162 0.67 13.10 -26.08
C HIS A 162 1.19 11.72 -26.57
N LEU A 163 0.38 10.95 -27.28
CA LEU A 163 0.74 9.64 -27.79
C LEU A 163 1.97 9.66 -28.74
N ASN A 164 2.07 10.69 -29.56
CA ASN A 164 3.10 10.81 -30.57
C ASN A 164 4.35 11.57 -30.09
N ASP A 165 4.39 11.95 -28.81
CA ASP A 165 5.56 12.61 -28.25
C ASP A 165 6.78 11.67 -28.30
N ARG A 166 7.92 12.22 -28.74
CA ARG A 166 9.15 11.47 -28.79
C ARG A 166 9.59 11.04 -27.40
N ARG A 167 9.78 9.72 -27.23
CA ARG A 167 10.37 9.15 -26.02
C ARG A 167 11.90 9.15 -26.15
N GLU A 168 12.58 9.75 -25.18
CA GLU A 168 14.05 9.76 -25.16
C GLU A 168 14.60 8.37 -24.80
N TYR A 169 13.91 7.70 -23.87
CA TYR A 169 14.22 6.34 -23.42
C TYR A 169 12.96 5.48 -23.47
N VAL A 170 13.13 4.24 -23.89
CA VAL A 170 12.10 3.21 -23.84
C VAL A 170 12.73 1.95 -23.25
N TYR A 171 12.11 1.38 -22.23
CA TYR A 171 12.60 0.19 -21.53
C TYR A 171 11.66 -0.99 -21.71
N SER A 172 12.24 -2.19 -21.81
CA SER A 172 11.46 -3.42 -21.73
C SER A 172 10.93 -3.66 -20.32
N LEU A 173 9.86 -4.47 -20.19
CA LEU A 173 9.35 -4.90 -18.88
C LEU A 173 10.47 -5.49 -18.02
N LYS A 174 11.34 -6.31 -18.62
CA LYS A 174 12.48 -6.93 -17.93
C LYS A 174 13.47 -5.91 -17.37
N ASP A 175 13.82 -4.88 -18.16
CA ASP A 175 14.73 -3.84 -17.66
C ASP A 175 14.15 -3.09 -16.48
N LEU A 176 12.83 -2.83 -16.52
CA LEU A 176 12.12 -2.16 -15.43
C LEU A 176 12.04 -3.06 -14.19
N GLU A 177 11.70 -4.32 -14.34
CA GLU A 177 11.62 -5.31 -13.25
C GLU A 177 12.98 -5.47 -12.57
N GLU A 178 14.06 -5.59 -13.32
CA GLU A 178 15.44 -5.74 -12.83
C GLU A 178 16.05 -4.43 -12.31
N ALA A 179 15.31 -3.31 -12.33
CA ALA A 179 15.82 -1.99 -11.97
C ALA A 179 17.08 -1.59 -12.75
N ASN A 180 17.05 -1.79 -14.08
CA ASN A 180 18.16 -1.57 -14.99
C ASN A 180 17.90 -0.41 -15.97
N THR A 181 17.55 0.76 -15.44
CA THR A 181 17.35 1.99 -16.19
C THR A 181 18.53 2.94 -16.03
N HIS A 182 18.57 4.03 -16.82
CA HIS A 182 19.57 5.10 -16.64
C HIS A 182 19.36 5.90 -15.35
N ASP A 183 18.14 5.87 -14.76
CA ASP A 183 17.78 6.67 -13.60
C ASP A 183 18.09 5.91 -12.30
N SER A 184 19.14 6.35 -11.62
CA SER A 184 19.59 5.72 -10.37
C SER A 184 18.57 5.83 -9.22
N TYR A 185 17.77 6.90 -9.17
CA TYR A 185 16.73 7.09 -8.14
C TYR A 185 15.56 6.17 -8.39
N TRP A 186 15.14 6.03 -9.64
CA TRP A 186 14.10 5.09 -10.02
C TRP A 186 14.52 3.64 -9.73
N ASN A 187 15.74 3.29 -10.11
CA ASN A 187 16.30 1.97 -9.84
C ASN A 187 16.40 1.69 -8.33
N ALA A 188 16.76 2.69 -7.52
CA ALA A 188 16.81 2.53 -6.07
C ALA A 188 15.40 2.26 -5.49
N ALA A 189 14.37 2.97 -5.96
CA ALA A 189 12.99 2.76 -5.54
C ALA A 189 12.46 1.38 -5.95
N GLN A 190 12.76 0.91 -7.16
CA GLN A 190 12.40 -0.43 -7.62
C GLN A 190 13.09 -1.52 -6.79
N ARG A 191 14.38 -1.35 -6.50
CA ARG A 191 15.12 -2.29 -5.63
C ARG A 191 14.62 -2.28 -4.20
N GLU A 192 14.20 -1.14 -3.67
CA GLU A 192 13.53 -1.07 -2.35
C GLU A 192 12.28 -1.95 -2.35
N LEU A 193 11.42 -1.81 -3.37
CA LEU A 193 10.21 -2.62 -3.50
C LEU A 193 10.53 -4.11 -3.55
N LEU A 194 11.45 -4.52 -4.43
CA LEU A 194 11.84 -5.93 -4.59
C LEU A 194 12.42 -6.55 -3.31
N LYS A 195 13.22 -5.78 -2.55
CA LYS A 195 13.92 -6.29 -1.37
C LYS A 195 13.08 -6.25 -0.09
N THR A 196 12.17 -5.31 0.01
CA THR A 196 11.44 -5.05 1.26
C THR A 196 9.92 -5.23 1.15
N GLY A 197 9.40 -5.43 -0.06
CA GLY A 197 7.97 -5.45 -0.33
C GLY A 197 7.29 -4.08 -0.18
N LYS A 198 8.08 -3.01 0.00
CA LYS A 198 7.58 -1.64 0.18
C LYS A 198 8.45 -0.66 -0.58
N MET A 199 7.83 0.40 -1.08
CA MET A 199 8.50 1.56 -1.65
C MET A 199 8.05 2.81 -0.90
N HIS A 200 8.99 3.75 -0.66
CA HIS A 200 8.65 5.04 -0.06
C HIS A 200 7.53 5.73 -0.84
N ASN A 201 6.50 6.25 -0.14
CA ASN A 201 5.28 6.76 -0.77
C ASN A 201 5.54 7.85 -1.83
N TYR A 202 6.44 8.79 -1.54
CA TYR A 202 6.82 9.84 -2.51
C TYR A 202 7.54 9.25 -3.73
N MET A 203 8.41 8.27 -3.52
CA MET A 203 9.11 7.58 -4.61
C MET A 203 8.16 6.79 -5.49
N ARG A 204 7.06 6.26 -4.96
CA ARG A 204 6.02 5.58 -5.76
C ARG A 204 5.38 6.52 -6.79
N MET A 205 5.13 7.78 -6.42
CA MET A 205 4.61 8.77 -7.37
C MET A 205 5.62 9.10 -8.47
N TYR A 206 6.89 9.28 -8.11
CA TYR A 206 7.98 9.47 -9.05
C TYR A 206 8.12 8.28 -9.99
N TRP A 207 8.15 7.09 -9.44
CA TRP A 207 8.26 5.81 -10.12
C TRP A 207 7.16 5.63 -11.18
N CYS A 208 5.89 5.85 -10.83
CA CYS A 208 4.77 5.79 -11.77
C CYS A 208 4.87 6.82 -12.89
N LYS A 209 5.27 8.07 -12.60
CA LYS A 209 5.45 9.12 -13.62
C LYS A 209 6.50 8.73 -14.65
N LYS A 210 7.60 8.13 -14.20
CA LYS A 210 8.67 7.66 -15.09
C LYS A 210 8.24 6.50 -15.98
N LEU A 211 7.38 5.61 -15.50
CA LEU A 211 6.79 4.57 -16.37
C LEU A 211 5.99 5.16 -17.53
N ILE A 212 5.20 6.24 -17.29
CA ILE A 212 4.46 6.94 -18.35
C ILE A 212 5.44 7.60 -19.34
N GLU A 213 6.53 8.18 -18.83
CA GLU A 213 7.56 8.83 -19.66
C GLU A 213 8.29 7.83 -20.56
N TRP A 214 8.53 6.60 -20.09
CA TRP A 214 9.41 5.62 -20.76
C TRP A 214 8.68 4.51 -21.51
N ALA A 215 7.39 4.34 -21.32
CA ALA A 215 6.61 3.36 -22.07
C ALA A 215 6.25 3.91 -23.47
N ALA A 216 6.22 3.02 -24.45
CA ALA A 216 5.83 3.38 -25.83
C ALA A 216 4.38 3.85 -25.90
N HIS A 217 3.49 3.31 -25.05
CA HIS A 217 2.07 3.64 -25.02
C HIS A 217 1.56 3.78 -23.58
N PRO A 218 0.68 4.78 -23.27
CA PRO A 218 0.16 4.98 -21.91
C PRO A 218 -0.56 3.77 -21.32
N LYS A 219 -1.27 2.98 -22.13
CA LYS A 219 -1.91 1.73 -21.66
C LYS A 219 -0.88 0.69 -21.26
N GLU A 220 0.25 0.63 -21.95
CA GLU A 220 1.38 -0.24 -21.57
C GLU A 220 1.98 0.21 -20.23
N ALA A 221 2.21 1.53 -20.05
CA ALA A 221 2.68 2.09 -18.78
C ALA A 221 1.77 1.70 -17.61
N PHE A 222 0.46 1.78 -17.81
CA PHE A 222 -0.54 1.37 -16.81
C PHE A 222 -0.42 -0.10 -16.47
N ASN A 223 -0.35 -0.98 -17.46
CA ASN A 223 -0.24 -2.44 -17.27
C ASN A 223 1.07 -2.80 -16.56
N ILE A 224 2.18 -2.17 -16.95
CA ILE A 224 3.47 -2.36 -16.28
C ILE A 224 3.40 -1.89 -14.83
N ALA A 225 2.79 -0.73 -14.56
CA ALA A 225 2.63 -0.21 -13.20
C ALA A 225 1.79 -1.16 -12.33
N CYS A 226 0.69 -1.69 -12.86
CA CYS A 226 -0.12 -2.69 -12.17
C CYS A 226 0.69 -3.96 -11.89
N TYR A 227 1.35 -4.51 -12.89
CA TYR A 227 2.16 -5.73 -12.77
C TYR A 227 3.26 -5.59 -11.72
N LEU A 228 4.10 -4.55 -11.81
CA LEU A 228 5.23 -4.34 -10.91
C LEU A 228 4.82 -3.89 -9.49
N SER A 229 3.61 -3.37 -9.29
CA SER A 229 3.13 -2.94 -7.96
C SER A 229 2.31 -3.99 -7.23
N THR A 230 1.98 -5.08 -7.89
CA THR A 230 1.23 -6.22 -7.32
C THR A 230 2.21 -7.37 -7.13
N PRO A 231 2.63 -7.62 -5.87
CA PRO A 231 3.52 -8.73 -5.56
C PRO A 231 2.80 -10.07 -5.71
#